data_8ff189118d707da90bc01f0a5ca19084
#
_entry.id   8ff189118d707da90bc01f0a5ca19084
#
_cell.length_a   1.000
_cell.length_b   1.000
_cell.length_c   1.000
_cell.angle_alpha   90.00
_cell.angle_beta   90.00
_cell.angle_gamma   90.00
#
_symmetry.space_group_name_H-M   'P 1'
#
loop_
_entity.id
_entity.type
_entity.pdbx_description
1 polymer ?
#
loop_
_entity_poly.entity_id
_entity_poly.type
_entity_poly.pdbx_seq_one_letter_code
_entity_poly.pdbx_strand_id
1 'polypeptide(L)'
;MAKKKANLYEFPHPMDSDTVVGHDATMNAFLAAWSARDVHPIHPVWMLTGPRGIGKATLAYKIAKMVYGNVGDFFIIDMDRNIDKDGKLKTDGKSISVYTVRATIEKMQMSSMSGEWRVVLIDSVDELTVAAENAILKLLEEPPAKTLFLLVTHQLSAVLPTVRSRARVEKMRPLSMDDLRRLCARFMPDEVVDDDTLRLANGSFGRIAGIKQSGGDEIYAQLVAMVQKKNSTATDAMAIARQIAPYPELYGILLDAVAHFGLAELYPTATHAIADINRVNLEPEIAIFKIIQEIKKCL
;
A
#
# COMPACT_ATOMS: atom_id res chain seq x y z
N MET A 1 -21.28 2.74 17.83
CA MET A 1 -19.98 2.04 17.93
C MET A 1 -20.06 0.80 17.04
N ALA A 2 -19.55 0.85 15.82
CA ALA A 2 -19.46 -0.31 14.96
C ALA A 2 -18.41 -1.27 15.57
N LYS A 3 -18.84 -2.48 15.92
CA LYS A 3 -17.93 -3.56 16.32
C LYS A 3 -16.98 -3.77 15.13
N LYS A 4 -15.68 -3.51 15.31
CA LYS A 4 -14.64 -3.98 14.40
C LYS A 4 -14.88 -5.48 14.20
N LYS A 5 -15.35 -5.90 13.02
CA LYS A 5 -15.40 -7.34 12.67
C LYS A 5 -13.96 -7.84 12.85
N ALA A 6 -13.79 -8.94 13.56
CA ALA A 6 -12.51 -9.63 13.64
C ALA A 6 -11.98 -9.82 12.23
N ASN A 7 -10.66 -9.62 12.03
CA ASN A 7 -10.03 -9.89 10.73
C ASN A 7 -10.38 -11.33 10.34
N LEU A 8 -11.19 -11.50 9.30
CA LEU A 8 -11.60 -12.81 8.78
C LEU A 8 -10.41 -13.55 8.14
N TYR A 9 -9.39 -12.79 7.74
CA TYR A 9 -8.19 -13.32 7.09
C TYR A 9 -6.96 -12.88 7.86
N GLU A 10 -6.24 -13.84 8.44
CA GLU A 10 -4.91 -13.62 9.01
C GLU A 10 -3.87 -13.87 7.92
N PHE A 11 -3.45 -12.79 7.26
CA PHE A 11 -2.30 -12.87 6.36
C PHE A 11 -1.02 -12.78 7.16
N PRO A 12 0.01 -13.58 6.80
CA PRO A 12 1.31 -13.44 7.44
C PRO A 12 1.84 -12.02 7.22
N HIS A 13 2.49 -11.49 8.24
CA HIS A 13 3.21 -10.21 8.09
C HIS A 13 4.17 -10.34 6.88
N PRO A 14 4.39 -9.27 6.10
CA PRO A 14 5.32 -9.30 4.96
C PRO A 14 6.70 -9.90 5.28
N MET A 15 7.19 -9.72 6.52
CA MET A 15 8.43 -10.29 7.03
C MET A 15 8.41 -11.82 7.09
N ASP A 16 7.24 -12.41 7.40
CA ASP A 16 7.06 -13.86 7.61
C ASP A 16 6.62 -14.57 6.32
N SER A 17 6.36 -13.80 5.26
CA SER A 17 5.93 -14.35 3.97
C SER A 17 7.10 -14.77 3.12
N ASP A 18 7.21 -16.06 2.84
CA ASP A 18 8.20 -16.59 1.88
C ASP A 18 7.77 -16.44 0.41
N THR A 19 6.52 -16.04 0.18
CA THR A 19 5.92 -16.01 -1.17
C THR A 19 5.89 -14.60 -1.72
N VAL A 20 6.59 -14.38 -2.83
CA VAL A 20 6.47 -13.20 -3.68
C VAL A 20 6.00 -13.65 -5.05
N VAL A 21 4.91 -13.07 -5.56
CA VAL A 21 4.30 -13.41 -6.84
C VAL A 21 4.28 -12.17 -7.73
N GLY A 22 4.54 -12.34 -9.02
CA GLY A 22 4.35 -11.32 -10.05
C GLY A 22 5.40 -10.21 -10.11
N HIS A 23 6.49 -10.32 -9.34
CA HIS A 23 7.54 -9.28 -9.28
C HIS A 23 8.93 -9.78 -9.65
N ASP A 24 9.01 -10.82 -10.49
CA ASP A 24 10.25 -11.45 -10.92
C ASP A 24 11.19 -10.46 -11.62
N ALA A 25 10.66 -9.53 -12.41
CA ALA A 25 11.49 -8.53 -13.10
C ALA A 25 12.25 -7.64 -12.11
N THR A 26 11.58 -7.14 -11.06
CA THR A 26 12.22 -6.32 -10.02
C THR A 26 13.19 -7.13 -9.18
N MET A 27 12.84 -8.37 -8.82
CA MET A 27 13.72 -9.26 -8.09
C MET A 27 14.98 -9.58 -8.92
N ASN A 28 14.82 -9.91 -10.20
CA ASN A 28 15.94 -10.24 -11.09
C ASN A 28 16.86 -9.02 -11.31
N ALA A 29 16.29 -7.81 -11.44
CA ALA A 29 17.09 -6.58 -11.53
C ALA A 29 17.93 -6.36 -10.25
N PHE A 30 17.34 -6.63 -9.07
CA PHE A 30 18.10 -6.56 -7.82
C PHE A 30 19.17 -7.64 -7.74
N LEU A 31 18.84 -8.89 -8.05
CA LEU A 31 19.78 -10.02 -8.03
C LEU A 31 20.97 -9.80 -8.95
N ALA A 32 20.75 -9.29 -10.15
CA ALA A 32 21.82 -8.95 -11.09
C ALA A 32 22.77 -7.89 -10.51
N ALA A 33 22.23 -6.82 -9.94
CA ALA A 33 23.02 -5.77 -9.29
C ALA A 33 23.77 -6.30 -8.05
N TRP A 34 23.11 -7.12 -7.25
CA TRP A 34 23.68 -7.73 -6.05
C TRP A 34 24.84 -8.69 -6.37
N SER A 35 24.68 -9.51 -7.39
CA SER A 35 25.71 -10.47 -7.82
C SER A 35 26.94 -9.76 -8.41
N ALA A 36 26.75 -8.62 -9.03
CA ALA A 36 27.85 -7.83 -9.61
C ALA A 36 28.53 -6.86 -8.63
N ARG A 37 28.06 -6.75 -7.36
CA ARG A 37 28.47 -5.71 -6.40
C ARG A 37 29.96 -5.62 -6.09
N ASP A 38 30.68 -6.70 -6.25
CA ASP A 38 32.12 -6.73 -5.99
C ASP A 38 32.93 -6.11 -7.14
N VAL A 39 32.35 -6.00 -8.33
CA VAL A 39 32.92 -5.37 -9.53
C VAL A 39 32.30 -4.01 -9.79
N HIS A 40 31.00 -3.90 -9.64
CA HIS A 40 30.23 -2.67 -9.81
C HIS A 40 29.44 -2.38 -8.54
N PRO A 41 29.76 -1.32 -7.78
CA PRO A 41 29.07 -1.01 -6.55
C PRO A 41 27.54 -0.94 -6.75
N ILE A 42 26.82 -1.68 -5.94
CA ILE A 42 25.35 -1.62 -5.97
C ILE A 42 24.87 -0.24 -5.53
N HIS A 43 23.81 0.26 -6.16
CA HIS A 43 23.19 1.49 -5.69
C HIS A 43 22.70 1.29 -4.24
N PRO A 44 23.12 2.15 -3.29
CA PRO A 44 22.84 1.91 -1.87
C PRO A 44 21.38 2.13 -1.48
N VAL A 45 20.59 2.81 -2.31
CA VAL A 45 19.18 3.16 -2.03
C VAL A 45 18.29 2.65 -3.15
N TRP A 46 17.40 1.70 -2.84
CA TRP A 46 16.39 1.18 -3.76
C TRP A 46 15.00 1.59 -3.29
N MET A 47 14.21 2.16 -4.18
CA MET A 47 12.84 2.61 -3.89
C MET A 47 11.84 1.80 -4.72
N LEU A 48 11.03 0.97 -4.04
CA LEU A 48 9.97 0.18 -4.64
C LEU A 48 8.67 0.99 -4.63
N THR A 49 8.20 1.42 -5.80
CA THR A 49 6.99 2.23 -5.94
C THR A 49 5.89 1.52 -6.73
N GLY A 50 4.64 1.75 -6.36
CA GLY A 50 3.46 1.18 -7.02
C GLY A 50 2.23 1.15 -6.10
N PRO A 51 1.07 0.71 -6.59
CA PRO A 51 -0.17 0.69 -5.81
C PRO A 51 -0.05 -0.05 -4.48
N ARG A 52 -0.91 0.30 -3.51
CA ARG A 52 -0.96 -0.41 -2.22
C ARG A 52 -1.44 -1.86 -2.40
N GLY A 53 -0.89 -2.79 -1.60
CA GLY A 53 -1.34 -4.19 -1.57
C GLY A 53 -0.87 -5.08 -2.72
N ILE A 54 0.08 -4.63 -3.57
CA ILE A 54 0.65 -5.45 -4.66
C ILE A 54 1.84 -6.31 -4.23
N GLY A 55 2.29 -6.26 -2.95
CA GLY A 55 3.42 -7.07 -2.46
C GLY A 55 4.77 -6.36 -2.40
N LYS A 56 4.82 -5.00 -2.45
CA LYS A 56 6.07 -4.22 -2.36
C LYS A 56 6.86 -4.51 -1.08
N ALA A 57 6.19 -4.43 0.08
CA ALA A 57 6.80 -4.73 1.37
C ALA A 57 7.32 -6.16 1.41
N THR A 58 6.52 -7.15 0.99
CA THR A 58 6.93 -8.55 0.94
C THR A 58 8.21 -8.75 0.12
N LEU A 59 8.31 -8.10 -1.05
CA LEU A 59 9.53 -8.14 -1.86
C LEU A 59 10.71 -7.48 -1.13
N ALA A 60 10.49 -6.30 -0.50
CA ALA A 60 11.51 -5.59 0.24
C ALA A 60 12.06 -6.44 1.42
N TYR A 61 11.18 -7.07 2.21
CA TYR A 61 11.59 -7.99 3.28
C TYR A 61 12.37 -9.18 2.76
N LYS A 62 11.96 -9.75 1.63
CA LYS A 62 12.70 -10.87 0.99
C LYS A 62 14.10 -10.46 0.55
N ILE A 63 14.22 -9.29 -0.08
CA ILE A 63 15.51 -8.70 -0.44
C ILE A 63 16.34 -8.44 0.82
N ALA A 64 15.76 -7.83 1.85
CA ALA A 64 16.44 -7.55 3.10
C ALA A 64 17.02 -8.82 3.71
N LYS A 65 16.20 -9.87 3.87
CA LYS A 65 16.61 -11.18 4.42
C LYS A 65 17.78 -11.80 3.67
N MET A 66 17.78 -11.67 2.35
CA MET A 66 18.87 -12.15 1.51
C MET A 66 20.18 -11.37 1.73
N VAL A 67 20.09 -10.05 1.95
CA VAL A 67 21.25 -9.15 2.09
C VAL A 67 21.89 -9.23 3.46
N TYR A 68 21.11 -9.13 4.56
CA TYR A 68 21.67 -9.19 5.92
C TYR A 68 21.97 -10.62 6.38
N GLY A 69 21.36 -11.65 5.75
CA GLY A 69 21.59 -13.06 6.11
C GLY A 69 21.27 -13.37 7.57
N ASN A 70 22.18 -14.11 8.24
CA ASN A 70 22.00 -14.51 9.65
C ASN A 70 22.79 -13.64 10.64
N VAL A 71 23.66 -12.77 10.17
CA VAL A 71 24.65 -12.06 11.01
C VAL A 71 24.66 -10.54 10.79
N GLY A 72 24.00 -10.07 9.74
CA GLY A 72 23.87 -8.63 9.46
C GLY A 72 22.80 -7.94 10.27
N ASP A 73 22.85 -6.62 10.30
CA ASP A 73 21.88 -5.80 11.00
C ASP A 73 20.67 -5.48 10.12
N PHE A 74 19.47 -5.56 10.71
CA PHE A 74 18.23 -5.19 10.04
C PHE A 74 17.43 -4.17 10.86
N PHE A 75 17.24 -2.98 10.28
CA PHE A 75 16.49 -1.87 10.87
C PHE A 75 15.22 -1.62 10.09
N ILE A 76 14.11 -1.46 10.81
CA ILE A 76 12.78 -1.24 10.21
C ILE A 76 12.23 0.07 10.75
N ILE A 77 11.73 0.90 9.82
CA ILE A 77 10.98 2.13 10.10
C ILE A 77 9.61 1.93 9.46
N ASP A 78 8.57 1.77 10.27
CA ASP A 78 7.20 1.57 9.85
C ASP A 78 6.22 2.19 10.87
N MET A 79 4.93 2.07 10.59
CA MET A 79 3.88 2.58 11.48
C MET A 79 3.77 1.78 12.78
N ASP A 80 4.06 0.48 12.77
CA ASP A 80 3.95 -0.39 13.95
C ASP A 80 5.04 -0.09 14.99
N ARG A 81 6.18 0.44 14.53
CA ARG A 81 7.33 0.83 15.37
C ARG A 81 7.41 2.33 15.58
N ASN A 82 6.34 3.07 15.21
CA ASN A 82 6.30 4.52 15.32
C ASN A 82 6.27 4.97 16.79
N ILE A 83 7.17 5.89 17.17
CA ILE A 83 7.29 6.42 18.54
C ILE A 83 7.07 7.93 18.57
N ASP A 84 6.66 8.42 19.73
CA ASP A 84 6.57 9.85 20.05
C ASP A 84 7.91 10.42 20.58
N LYS A 85 7.89 11.69 21.00
CA LYS A 85 9.06 12.39 21.57
C LYS A 85 9.58 11.74 22.88
N ASP A 86 8.74 11.00 23.59
CA ASP A 86 9.05 10.36 24.86
C ASP A 86 9.45 8.88 24.67
N GLY A 87 9.56 8.42 23.39
CA GLY A 87 9.93 7.05 23.03
C GLY A 87 8.79 6.04 23.16
N LYS A 88 7.54 6.49 23.36
CA LYS A 88 6.37 5.61 23.49
C LYS A 88 5.77 5.32 22.11
N LEU A 89 5.27 4.09 21.91
CA LEU A 89 4.59 3.70 20.67
C LEU A 89 3.35 4.57 20.41
N LYS A 90 3.25 5.07 19.20
CA LYS A 90 2.09 5.80 18.68
C LYS A 90 1.17 4.83 17.92
N THR A 91 0.02 4.52 18.50
CA THR A 91 -0.98 3.62 17.90
C THR A 91 -2.06 4.33 17.08
N ASP A 92 -2.13 5.64 17.17
CA ASP A 92 -3.16 6.51 16.57
C ASP A 92 -2.61 7.47 15.50
N GLY A 93 -1.33 7.36 15.17
CA GLY A 93 -0.67 8.22 14.19
C GLY A 93 -1.07 7.93 12.74
N LYS A 94 -1.19 8.98 11.93
CA LYS A 94 -1.35 8.88 10.46
C LYS A 94 -0.03 9.00 9.70
N SER A 95 1.08 9.18 10.41
CA SER A 95 2.40 9.38 9.83
C SER A 95 3.51 8.95 10.79
N ILE A 96 4.61 8.50 10.21
CA ILE A 96 5.82 8.08 10.92
C ILE A 96 6.59 9.33 11.36
N SER A 97 6.90 9.38 12.64
CA SER A 97 7.51 10.55 13.27
C SER A 97 9.02 10.64 13.00
N VAL A 98 9.57 11.84 13.14
CA VAL A 98 11.03 12.06 13.11
C VAL A 98 11.75 11.36 14.27
N TYR A 99 11.08 11.11 15.38
CA TYR A 99 11.68 10.45 16.55
C TYR A 99 11.97 8.98 16.25
N THR A 100 11.07 8.29 15.53
CA THR A 100 11.29 6.92 15.05
C THR A 100 12.52 6.83 14.16
N VAL A 101 12.64 7.76 13.21
CA VAL A 101 13.80 7.84 12.31
C VAL A 101 15.10 8.07 13.09
N ARG A 102 15.12 9.07 13.98
CA ARG A 102 16.32 9.39 14.80
C ARG A 102 16.74 8.25 15.69
N ALA A 103 15.79 7.60 16.40
CA ALA A 103 16.10 6.44 17.21
C ALA A 103 16.69 5.27 16.40
N THR A 104 16.23 5.10 15.14
CA THR A 104 16.81 4.09 14.25
C THR A 104 18.22 4.47 13.81
N ILE A 105 18.47 5.74 13.48
CA ILE A 105 19.81 6.24 13.13
C ILE A 105 20.80 6.04 14.29
N GLU A 106 20.40 6.36 15.52
CA GLU A 106 21.22 6.13 16.72
C GLU A 106 21.59 4.66 16.91
N LYS A 107 20.61 3.76 16.76
CA LYS A 107 20.86 2.30 16.79
C LYS A 107 21.83 1.86 15.70
N MET A 108 21.70 2.39 14.49
CA MET A 108 22.64 2.10 13.38
C MET A 108 24.07 2.54 13.68
N GLN A 109 24.26 3.65 14.40
CA GLN A 109 25.59 4.12 14.77
C GLN A 109 26.23 3.25 15.87
N MET A 110 25.41 2.65 16.74
CA MET A 110 25.89 1.76 17.81
C MET A 110 26.18 0.34 17.30
N SER A 111 25.49 -0.09 16.24
CA SER A 111 25.55 -1.45 15.73
C SER A 111 26.52 -1.51 14.58
N SER A 112 27.66 -1.95 14.59
CA SER A 112 28.43 -2.53 13.47
C SER A 112 29.86 -2.83 13.85
N MET A 113 30.00 -3.91 14.55
CA MET A 113 31.32 -4.51 14.71
C MET A 113 31.51 -5.77 13.82
N SER A 114 30.45 -6.24 13.16
CA SER A 114 30.50 -7.49 12.38
C SER A 114 31.15 -7.33 11.00
N GLY A 115 31.22 -6.12 10.46
CA GLY A 115 31.67 -5.89 9.07
C GLY A 115 30.76 -6.46 7.98
N GLU A 116 29.58 -6.96 8.35
CA GLU A 116 28.58 -7.52 7.45
C GLU A 116 27.66 -6.45 6.86
N TRP A 117 26.84 -6.84 5.90
CA TRP A 117 25.84 -5.94 5.31
C TRP A 117 24.73 -5.63 6.31
N ARG A 118 24.31 -4.38 6.34
CA ARG A 118 23.13 -3.93 7.07
C ARG A 118 22.06 -3.47 6.10
N VAL A 119 20.80 -3.64 6.49
CA VAL A 119 19.64 -3.19 5.71
C VAL A 119 18.77 -2.27 6.55
N VAL A 120 18.34 -1.17 5.96
CA VAL A 120 17.34 -0.26 6.52
C VAL A 120 16.13 -0.30 5.62
N LEU A 121 15.02 -0.82 6.12
CA LEU A 121 13.74 -0.83 5.43
C LEU A 121 12.84 0.28 5.97
N ILE A 122 12.29 1.10 5.07
CA ILE A 122 11.28 2.12 5.41
C ILE A 122 9.97 1.76 4.69
N ASP A 123 8.97 1.37 5.46
CA ASP A 123 7.64 0.97 4.96
C ASP A 123 6.52 1.79 5.64
N SER A 124 6.02 2.89 5.06
CA SER A 124 6.37 3.43 3.74
C SER A 124 6.86 4.88 3.84
N VAL A 125 7.68 5.30 2.86
CA VAL A 125 8.29 6.64 2.86
C VAL A 125 7.26 7.75 2.74
N ASP A 126 6.20 7.55 1.96
CA ASP A 126 5.09 8.52 1.80
C ASP A 126 4.22 8.66 3.06
N GLU A 127 4.47 7.88 4.10
CA GLU A 127 3.88 8.01 5.43
C GLU A 127 4.83 8.74 6.42
N LEU A 128 6.05 9.08 6.03
CA LEU A 128 6.95 9.89 6.83
C LEU A 128 6.45 11.34 6.95
N THR A 129 6.63 11.96 8.10
CA THR A 129 6.52 13.42 8.19
C THR A 129 7.67 14.07 7.40
N VAL A 130 7.47 15.30 6.91
CA VAL A 130 8.53 16.06 6.21
C VAL A 130 9.81 16.15 7.06
N ALA A 131 9.69 16.30 8.37
CA ALA A 131 10.83 16.31 9.29
C ALA A 131 11.55 14.95 9.35
N ALA A 132 10.79 13.84 9.24
CA ALA A 132 11.34 12.48 9.20
C ALA A 132 12.05 12.22 7.87
N GLU A 133 11.47 12.62 6.73
CA GLU A 133 12.14 12.54 5.42
C GLU A 133 13.45 13.35 5.40
N ASN A 134 13.43 14.56 5.94
CA ASN A 134 14.67 15.38 6.02
C ASN A 134 15.73 14.76 6.92
N ALA A 135 15.35 14.04 7.98
CA ALA A 135 16.29 13.39 8.89
C ALA A 135 17.09 12.26 8.24
N ILE A 136 16.53 11.58 7.22
CA ILE A 136 17.24 10.50 6.50
C ILE A 136 18.13 11.00 5.36
N LEU A 137 17.98 12.26 4.90
CA LEU A 137 18.68 12.75 3.71
C LEU A 137 20.19 12.58 3.79
N LYS A 138 20.80 12.91 4.93
CA LYS A 138 22.25 12.78 5.10
C LYS A 138 22.73 11.34 4.93
N LEU A 139 21.94 10.37 5.42
CA LEU A 139 22.25 8.94 5.28
C LEU A 139 22.07 8.44 3.83
N LEU A 140 21.14 9.03 3.09
CA LEU A 140 20.93 8.69 1.69
C LEU A 140 21.97 9.34 0.77
N GLU A 141 22.55 10.48 1.17
CA GLU A 141 23.64 11.17 0.47
C GLU A 141 24.98 10.45 0.66
N GLU A 142 25.30 10.10 1.90
CA GLU A 142 26.56 9.47 2.29
C GLU A 142 26.25 8.18 3.07
N PRO A 143 25.77 7.12 2.38
CA PRO A 143 25.41 5.88 3.04
C PRO A 143 26.64 5.24 3.70
N PRO A 144 26.54 4.76 4.93
CA PRO A 144 27.62 4.00 5.56
C PRO A 144 28.00 2.78 4.71
N ALA A 145 29.26 2.39 4.75
CA ALA A 145 29.74 1.22 4.00
C ALA A 145 28.88 -0.03 4.30
N LYS A 146 28.67 -0.86 3.28
CA LYS A 146 27.85 -2.07 3.36
C LYS A 146 26.44 -1.83 3.92
N THR A 147 25.82 -0.70 3.57
CA THR A 147 24.44 -0.39 3.99
C THR A 147 23.54 -0.30 2.74
N LEU A 148 22.42 -1.03 2.78
CA LEU A 148 21.37 -1.00 1.77
C LEU A 148 20.10 -0.38 2.39
N PHE A 149 19.60 0.67 1.74
CA PHE A 149 18.29 1.25 2.06
C PHE A 149 17.24 0.71 1.09
N LEU A 150 16.17 0.14 1.64
CA LEU A 150 14.99 -0.31 0.91
C LEU A 150 13.83 0.61 1.28
N LEU A 151 13.38 1.40 0.34
CA LEU A 151 12.30 2.36 0.51
C LEU A 151 11.05 1.85 -0.18
N VAL A 152 9.96 1.69 0.55
CA VAL A 152 8.65 1.35 -0.02
C VAL A 152 7.83 2.62 -0.11
N THR A 153 7.14 2.85 -1.23
CA THR A 153 6.19 3.97 -1.37
C THR A 153 4.96 3.54 -2.15
N HIS A 154 3.80 4.06 -1.76
CA HIS A 154 2.54 3.86 -2.46
C HIS A 154 2.29 4.97 -3.47
N GLN A 155 2.78 6.17 -3.16
CA GLN A 155 2.58 7.36 -3.98
C GLN A 155 3.89 8.14 -4.15
N LEU A 156 4.57 7.90 -5.28
CA LEU A 156 5.88 8.51 -5.55
C LEU A 156 5.84 10.06 -5.52
N SER A 157 4.71 10.68 -5.89
CA SER A 157 4.54 12.14 -5.86
C SER A 157 4.48 12.72 -4.45
N ALA A 158 4.14 11.93 -3.44
CA ALA A 158 4.11 12.35 -2.04
C ALA A 158 5.51 12.38 -1.40
N VAL A 159 6.48 11.66 -1.97
CA VAL A 159 7.85 11.60 -1.46
C VAL A 159 8.63 12.85 -1.91
N LEU A 160 9.41 13.45 -1.02
CA LEU A 160 10.21 14.63 -1.33
C LEU A 160 11.13 14.40 -2.54
N PRO A 161 11.27 15.39 -3.47
CA PRO A 161 12.17 15.29 -4.61
C PRO A 161 13.61 14.98 -4.22
N THR A 162 14.06 15.50 -3.08
CA THR A 162 15.40 15.29 -2.51
C THR A 162 15.65 13.83 -2.11
N VAL A 163 14.66 13.11 -1.62
CA VAL A 163 14.75 11.67 -1.35
C VAL A 163 14.72 10.88 -2.65
N ARG A 164 13.81 11.24 -3.57
CA ARG A 164 13.68 10.54 -4.87
C ARG A 164 14.94 10.60 -5.73
N SER A 165 15.61 11.75 -5.73
CA SER A 165 16.83 11.96 -6.55
C SER A 165 18.02 11.12 -6.09
N ARG A 166 17.98 10.58 -4.87
CA ARG A 166 19.02 9.75 -4.25
C ARG A 166 18.71 8.27 -4.25
N ALA A 167 17.61 7.89 -4.88
CA ALA A 167 17.16 6.50 -4.93
C ALA A 167 17.08 5.97 -6.37
N ARG A 168 17.48 4.72 -6.53
CA ARG A 168 17.13 3.95 -7.72
C ARG A 168 15.66 3.54 -7.60
N VAL A 169 14.81 4.12 -8.44
CA VAL A 169 13.36 3.92 -8.40
C VAL A 169 12.97 2.73 -9.27
N GLU A 170 12.40 1.71 -8.66
CA GLU A 170 11.83 0.52 -9.32
C GLU A 170 10.30 0.60 -9.29
N LYS A 171 9.69 0.74 -10.47
CA LYS A 171 8.23 0.80 -10.61
C LYS A 171 7.65 -0.60 -10.69
N MET A 172 6.99 -1.04 -9.62
CA MET A 172 6.29 -2.31 -9.57
C MET A 172 4.90 -2.18 -10.19
N ARG A 173 4.56 -3.12 -11.06
CA ARG A 173 3.25 -3.15 -11.73
C ARG A 173 2.20 -3.82 -10.84
N PRO A 174 0.91 -3.49 -11.03
CA PRO A 174 -0.17 -4.30 -10.48
C PRO A 174 -0.01 -5.76 -10.89
N LEU A 175 -0.47 -6.67 -10.03
CA LEU A 175 -0.44 -8.10 -10.29
C LEU A 175 -1.38 -8.48 -11.44
N SER A 176 -1.03 -9.51 -12.20
CA SER A 176 -1.93 -10.08 -13.20
C SER A 176 -3.11 -10.82 -12.54
N MET A 177 -4.17 -11.05 -13.30
CA MET A 177 -5.31 -11.86 -12.82
C MET A 177 -4.86 -13.25 -12.38
N ASP A 178 -3.92 -13.86 -13.09
CA ASP A 178 -3.41 -15.19 -12.77
C ASP A 178 -2.57 -15.17 -11.49
N ASP A 179 -1.77 -14.12 -11.27
CA ASP A 179 -1.03 -13.95 -10.02
C ASP A 179 -1.98 -13.74 -8.83
N LEU A 180 -3.05 -12.97 -9.03
CA LEU A 180 -4.09 -12.80 -8.01
C LEU A 180 -4.79 -14.12 -7.69
N ARG A 181 -5.16 -14.92 -8.70
CA ARG A 181 -5.76 -16.26 -8.49
C ARG A 181 -4.82 -17.17 -7.70
N ARG A 182 -3.53 -17.18 -8.01
CA ARG A 182 -2.51 -17.96 -7.26
C ARG A 182 -2.45 -17.54 -5.79
N LEU A 183 -2.47 -16.22 -5.52
CA LEU A 183 -2.47 -15.70 -4.15
C LEU A 183 -3.76 -16.03 -3.41
N CYS A 184 -4.93 -15.90 -4.07
CA CYS A 184 -6.20 -16.30 -3.49
C CYS A 184 -6.25 -17.79 -3.15
N ALA A 185 -5.83 -18.66 -4.08
CA ALA A 185 -5.78 -20.10 -3.83
C ALA A 185 -4.85 -20.48 -2.66
N ARG A 186 -3.81 -19.71 -2.41
CA ARG A 186 -2.86 -19.95 -1.31
C ARG A 186 -3.34 -19.40 0.03
N PHE A 187 -3.84 -18.17 0.05
CA PHE A 187 -4.11 -17.43 1.29
C PHE A 187 -5.60 -17.34 1.66
N MET A 188 -6.48 -17.71 0.73
CA MET A 188 -7.93 -17.66 0.89
C MET A 188 -8.57 -18.92 0.26
N PRO A 189 -8.12 -20.14 0.61
CA PRO A 189 -8.51 -21.37 -0.09
C PRO A 189 -10.01 -21.69 0.04
N ASP A 190 -10.65 -21.23 1.10
CA ASP A 190 -12.06 -21.46 1.38
C ASP A 190 -12.98 -20.38 0.78
N GLU A 191 -12.39 -19.35 0.12
CA GLU A 191 -13.14 -18.24 -0.46
C GLU A 191 -13.34 -18.39 -1.96
N VAL A 192 -14.58 -18.17 -2.40
CA VAL A 192 -14.88 -18.03 -3.82
C VAL A 192 -14.58 -16.60 -4.24
N VAL A 193 -13.49 -16.41 -5.00
CA VAL A 193 -13.12 -15.14 -5.57
C VAL A 193 -13.40 -15.18 -7.07
N ASP A 194 -14.48 -14.53 -7.49
CA ASP A 194 -14.88 -14.44 -8.88
C ASP A 194 -14.05 -13.44 -9.70
N ASP A 195 -14.24 -13.46 -11.00
CA ASP A 195 -13.49 -12.58 -11.92
C ASP A 195 -13.83 -11.10 -11.71
N ASP A 196 -15.03 -10.77 -11.25
CA ASP A 196 -15.41 -9.39 -10.97
C ASP A 196 -14.69 -8.86 -9.74
N THR A 197 -14.58 -9.63 -8.67
CA THR A 197 -13.76 -9.31 -7.50
C THR A 197 -12.28 -9.13 -7.88
N LEU A 198 -11.74 -10.00 -8.75
CA LEU A 198 -10.37 -9.88 -9.25
C LEU A 198 -10.15 -8.60 -10.07
N ARG A 199 -11.11 -8.20 -10.91
CA ARG A 199 -11.09 -6.93 -11.65
C ARG A 199 -11.15 -5.73 -10.71
N LEU A 200 -12.09 -5.74 -9.74
CA LEU A 200 -12.23 -4.71 -8.72
C LEU A 200 -10.94 -4.51 -7.90
N ALA A 201 -10.18 -5.57 -7.70
CA ALA A 201 -8.91 -5.51 -6.99
C ALA A 201 -7.82 -4.72 -7.72
N ASN A 202 -7.97 -4.55 -9.05
CA ASN A 202 -7.04 -3.80 -9.89
C ASN A 202 -5.56 -4.17 -9.64
N GLY A 203 -5.29 -5.49 -9.60
CA GLY A 203 -3.95 -6.03 -9.39
C GLY A 203 -3.42 -5.92 -7.96
N SER A 204 -4.27 -5.66 -6.96
CA SER A 204 -3.89 -5.60 -5.55
C SER A 204 -4.50 -6.74 -4.75
N PHE A 205 -3.69 -7.68 -4.28
CA PHE A 205 -4.16 -8.75 -3.39
C PHE A 205 -4.70 -8.21 -2.06
N GLY A 206 -4.05 -7.18 -1.49
CA GLY A 206 -4.55 -6.54 -0.27
C GLY A 206 -5.95 -5.93 -0.44
N ARG A 207 -6.30 -5.47 -1.66
CA ARG A 207 -7.64 -4.97 -1.96
C ARG A 207 -8.68 -6.10 -2.03
N ILE A 208 -8.33 -7.30 -2.55
CA ILE A 208 -9.22 -8.47 -2.50
C ILE A 208 -9.60 -8.78 -1.06
N ALA A 209 -8.61 -8.84 -0.18
CA ALA A 209 -8.82 -9.09 1.24
C ALA A 209 -9.78 -8.05 1.86
N GLY A 210 -9.56 -6.76 1.60
CA GLY A 210 -10.42 -5.69 2.07
C GLY A 210 -11.86 -5.80 1.53
N ILE A 211 -12.02 -6.07 0.23
CA ILE A 211 -13.33 -6.26 -0.42
C ILE A 211 -14.08 -7.42 0.24
N LYS A 212 -13.45 -8.57 0.38
CA LYS A 212 -14.08 -9.77 1.00
C LYS A 212 -14.41 -9.54 2.48
N GLN A 213 -13.52 -8.90 3.23
CA GLN A 213 -13.73 -8.63 4.65
C GLN A 213 -14.92 -7.67 4.92
N SER A 214 -15.14 -6.71 4.02
CA SER A 214 -16.21 -5.71 4.13
C SER A 214 -17.49 -6.09 3.39
N GLY A 215 -17.52 -7.23 2.66
CA GLY A 215 -18.63 -7.59 1.77
C GLY A 215 -18.75 -6.66 0.55
N GLY A 216 -17.64 -6.09 0.12
CA GLY A 216 -17.60 -5.10 -0.96
C GLY A 216 -17.97 -5.66 -2.33
N ASP A 217 -17.77 -6.96 -2.57
CA ASP A 217 -18.22 -7.67 -3.77
C ASP A 217 -19.76 -7.70 -3.87
N GLU A 218 -20.44 -8.05 -2.79
CA GLU A 218 -21.91 -8.02 -2.73
C GLU A 218 -22.46 -6.60 -2.88
N ILE A 219 -21.84 -5.63 -2.21
CA ILE A 219 -22.20 -4.22 -2.31
C ILE A 219 -22.02 -3.70 -3.73
N TYR A 220 -20.93 -4.08 -4.41
CA TYR A 220 -20.71 -3.71 -5.81
C TYR A 220 -21.76 -4.30 -6.74
N ALA A 221 -22.08 -5.58 -6.58
CA ALA A 221 -23.13 -6.22 -7.36
C ALA A 221 -24.51 -5.53 -7.15
N GLN A 222 -24.84 -5.17 -5.90
CA GLN A 222 -26.04 -4.40 -5.58
C GLN A 222 -26.03 -3.01 -6.23
N LEU A 223 -24.88 -2.32 -6.22
CA LEU A 223 -24.71 -1.02 -6.86
C LEU A 223 -24.95 -1.09 -8.36
N VAL A 224 -24.31 -2.04 -9.05
CA VAL A 224 -24.48 -2.25 -10.49
C VAL A 224 -25.93 -2.58 -10.82
N ALA A 225 -26.54 -3.52 -10.12
CA ALA A 225 -27.93 -3.92 -10.33
C ALA A 225 -28.91 -2.75 -10.09
N MET A 226 -28.67 -1.93 -9.05
CA MET A 226 -29.48 -0.77 -8.74
C MET A 226 -29.38 0.31 -9.83
N VAL A 227 -28.18 0.59 -10.31
CA VAL A 227 -27.92 1.57 -11.36
C VAL A 227 -28.60 1.17 -12.67
N GLN A 228 -28.55 -0.10 -13.06
CA GLN A 228 -29.18 -0.63 -14.27
C GLN A 228 -30.72 -0.65 -14.20
N LYS A 229 -31.30 -0.65 -13.01
CA LYS A 229 -32.74 -0.70 -12.80
C LYS A 229 -33.37 0.67 -13.05
N LYS A 230 -34.22 0.79 -14.08
CA LYS A 230 -34.90 2.05 -14.48
C LYS A 230 -35.68 2.71 -13.33
N ASN A 231 -36.32 1.93 -12.47
CA ASN A 231 -37.19 2.41 -11.39
C ASN A 231 -36.49 2.42 -10.01
N SER A 232 -35.17 2.40 -9.94
CA SER A 232 -34.47 2.54 -8.66
C SER A 232 -34.62 3.96 -8.11
N THR A 233 -34.83 4.06 -6.82
CA THR A 233 -35.14 5.30 -6.13
C THR A 233 -33.91 5.95 -5.49
N ALA A 234 -34.04 7.22 -5.07
CA ALA A 234 -33.03 7.86 -4.24
C ALA A 234 -32.79 7.14 -2.90
N THR A 235 -33.82 6.47 -2.38
CA THR A 235 -33.75 5.66 -1.16
C THR A 235 -32.84 4.45 -1.37
N ASP A 236 -32.92 3.77 -2.52
CA ASP A 236 -32.06 2.64 -2.85
C ASP A 236 -30.59 3.08 -2.94
N ALA A 237 -30.32 4.22 -3.60
CA ALA A 237 -28.98 4.80 -3.69
C ALA A 237 -28.42 5.18 -2.31
N MET A 238 -29.26 5.76 -1.43
CA MET A 238 -28.86 6.08 -0.07
C MET A 238 -28.57 4.83 0.77
N ALA A 239 -29.33 3.75 0.57
CA ALA A 239 -29.11 2.50 1.27
C ALA A 239 -27.73 1.90 0.93
N ILE A 240 -27.32 1.96 -0.34
CA ILE A 240 -25.98 1.53 -0.77
C ILE A 240 -24.90 2.47 -0.23
N ALA A 241 -25.13 3.78 -0.28
CA ALA A 241 -24.19 4.76 0.26
C ALA A 241 -23.88 4.50 1.76
N ARG A 242 -24.90 4.15 2.55
CA ARG A 242 -24.73 3.79 3.97
C ARG A 242 -23.94 2.49 4.19
N GLN A 243 -23.99 1.56 3.25
CA GLN A 243 -23.19 0.34 3.33
C GLN A 243 -21.72 0.60 3.02
N ILE A 244 -21.42 1.51 2.09
CA ILE A 244 -20.05 1.87 1.68
C ILE A 244 -19.38 2.82 2.68
N ALA A 245 -20.11 3.78 3.20
CA ALA A 245 -19.58 4.90 3.99
C ALA A 245 -18.69 4.52 5.19
N PRO A 246 -18.99 3.43 5.96
CA PRO A 246 -18.16 3.01 7.08
C PRO A 246 -16.79 2.43 6.67
N TYR A 247 -16.57 2.13 5.38
CA TYR A 247 -15.44 1.37 4.87
C TYR A 247 -14.67 2.19 3.81
N PRO A 248 -13.69 3.03 4.20
CA PRO A 248 -12.92 3.84 3.24
C PRO A 248 -12.24 3.02 2.14
N GLU A 249 -11.88 1.76 2.42
CA GLU A 249 -11.32 0.82 1.47
C GLU A 249 -12.28 0.48 0.32
N LEU A 250 -13.59 0.64 0.52
CA LEU A 250 -14.61 0.40 -0.51
C LEU A 250 -14.89 1.63 -1.39
N TYR A 251 -14.41 2.82 -1.06
CA TYR A 251 -14.72 4.01 -1.88
C TYR A 251 -14.28 3.84 -3.35
N GLY A 252 -13.23 3.06 -3.56
CA GLY A 252 -12.77 2.72 -4.91
C GLY A 252 -13.79 1.97 -5.79
N ILE A 253 -14.76 1.25 -5.21
CA ILE A 253 -15.79 0.54 -6.01
C ILE A 253 -16.70 1.50 -6.78
N LEU A 254 -16.81 2.76 -6.33
CA LEU A 254 -17.55 3.79 -7.05
C LEU A 254 -16.84 4.18 -8.35
N LEU A 255 -15.51 4.26 -8.33
CA LEU A 255 -14.70 4.51 -9.53
C LEU A 255 -14.75 3.32 -10.47
N ASP A 256 -14.75 2.10 -9.92
CA ASP A 256 -14.90 0.89 -10.71
C ASP A 256 -16.29 0.83 -11.36
N ALA A 257 -17.36 1.27 -10.69
CA ALA A 257 -18.69 1.39 -11.28
C ALA A 257 -18.73 2.46 -12.39
N VAL A 258 -18.11 3.61 -12.19
CA VAL A 258 -17.97 4.65 -13.24
C VAL A 258 -17.26 4.07 -14.47
N ALA A 259 -16.19 3.30 -14.28
CA ALA A 259 -15.47 2.65 -15.37
C ALA A 259 -16.29 1.54 -16.04
N HIS A 260 -17.02 0.72 -15.24
CA HIS A 260 -17.90 -0.35 -15.72
C HIS A 260 -18.96 0.17 -16.69
N PHE A 261 -19.55 1.33 -16.40
CA PHE A 261 -20.55 1.96 -17.24
C PHE A 261 -19.98 2.86 -18.36
N GLY A 262 -18.65 2.94 -18.50
CA GLY A 262 -17.99 3.73 -19.52
C GLY A 262 -18.11 5.25 -19.34
N LEU A 263 -18.38 5.73 -18.12
CA LEU A 263 -18.63 7.14 -17.79
C LEU A 263 -17.32 7.90 -17.55
N ALA A 264 -16.43 7.94 -18.55
CA ALA A 264 -15.10 8.53 -18.40
C ALA A 264 -15.11 10.00 -17.94
N GLU A 265 -16.11 10.78 -18.35
CA GLU A 265 -16.25 12.19 -17.95
C GLU A 265 -16.56 12.38 -16.47
N LEU A 266 -17.21 11.40 -15.84
CA LEU A 266 -17.54 11.44 -14.42
C LEU A 266 -16.36 11.04 -13.53
N TYR A 267 -15.37 10.35 -14.08
CA TYR A 267 -14.24 9.79 -13.30
C TYR A 267 -13.45 10.83 -12.51
N PRO A 268 -13.06 12.01 -13.08
CA PRO A 268 -12.37 13.06 -12.31
C PRO A 268 -13.22 13.60 -11.16
N THR A 269 -14.51 13.85 -11.41
CA THR A 269 -15.44 14.38 -10.40
C THR A 269 -15.62 13.40 -9.25
N ALA A 270 -15.81 12.11 -9.54
CA ALA A 270 -15.93 11.06 -8.54
C ALA A 270 -14.63 10.92 -7.72
N THR A 271 -13.47 10.98 -8.38
CA THR A 271 -12.16 10.92 -7.72
C THR A 271 -11.97 12.10 -6.76
N HIS A 272 -12.31 13.31 -7.17
CA HIS A 272 -12.23 14.50 -6.32
C HIS A 272 -13.18 14.39 -5.12
N ALA A 273 -14.43 13.97 -5.34
CA ALA A 273 -15.40 13.81 -4.26
C ALA A 273 -14.96 12.79 -3.21
N ILE A 274 -14.34 11.66 -3.63
CA ILE A 274 -13.75 10.66 -2.73
C ILE A 274 -12.56 11.25 -1.97
N ALA A 275 -11.69 11.99 -2.64
CA ALA A 275 -10.55 12.65 -1.99
C ALA A 275 -10.99 13.68 -0.95
N ASP A 276 -12.05 14.41 -1.24
CA ASP A 276 -12.60 15.44 -0.34
C ASP A 276 -13.26 14.87 0.91
N ILE A 277 -13.80 13.64 0.89
CA ILE A 277 -14.26 12.95 2.10
C ILE A 277 -13.14 12.94 3.16
N ASN A 278 -11.92 12.63 2.74
CA ASN A 278 -10.78 12.55 3.65
C ASN A 278 -10.14 13.90 3.97
N ARG A 279 -10.22 14.87 3.05
CA ARG A 279 -9.50 16.15 3.15
C ARG A 279 -10.29 17.24 3.88
N VAL A 280 -11.61 17.31 3.66
CA VAL A 280 -12.49 18.39 4.18
C VAL A 280 -13.51 17.87 5.19
N ASN A 281 -13.38 16.62 5.62
CA ASN A 281 -14.27 16.00 6.60
C ASN A 281 -15.75 16.04 6.19
N LEU A 282 -16.02 15.80 4.89
CA LEU A 282 -17.38 15.66 4.39
C LEU A 282 -18.05 14.40 4.96
N GLU A 283 -19.36 14.44 5.18
CA GLU A 283 -20.11 13.24 5.53
C GLU A 283 -20.02 12.21 4.40
N PRO A 284 -19.39 11.04 4.64
CA PRO A 284 -19.15 10.05 3.60
C PRO A 284 -20.43 9.61 2.89
N GLU A 285 -21.51 9.37 3.65
CA GLU A 285 -22.80 8.92 3.11
C GLU A 285 -23.33 9.88 2.03
N ILE A 286 -23.26 11.20 2.28
CA ILE A 286 -23.76 12.21 1.35
C ILE A 286 -22.90 12.32 0.12
N ALA A 287 -21.57 12.26 0.27
CA ALA A 287 -20.65 12.32 -0.86
C ALA A 287 -20.81 11.10 -1.78
N ILE A 288 -20.87 9.90 -1.20
CA ILE A 288 -21.09 8.65 -1.90
C ILE A 288 -22.45 8.63 -2.60
N PHE A 289 -23.51 9.04 -1.91
CA PHE A 289 -24.86 9.16 -2.48
C PHE A 289 -24.87 10.05 -3.73
N LYS A 290 -24.20 11.21 -3.68
CA LYS A 290 -24.10 12.11 -4.83
C LYS A 290 -23.41 11.46 -6.02
N ILE A 291 -22.29 10.73 -5.80
CA ILE A 291 -21.60 10.00 -6.86
C ILE A 291 -22.52 8.96 -7.50
N ILE A 292 -23.24 8.18 -6.71
CA ILE A 292 -24.21 7.18 -7.19
C ILE A 292 -25.32 7.84 -8.03
N GLN A 293 -25.83 8.98 -7.59
CA GLN A 293 -26.85 9.72 -8.34
C GLN A 293 -26.33 10.25 -9.67
N GLU A 294 -25.09 10.75 -9.72
CA GLU A 294 -24.47 11.20 -10.97
C GLU A 294 -24.27 10.03 -11.95
N ILE A 295 -23.78 8.86 -11.47
CA ILE A 295 -23.70 7.64 -12.28
C ILE A 295 -25.06 7.31 -12.92
N LYS A 296 -26.13 7.36 -12.12
CA LYS A 296 -27.47 7.04 -12.58
C LYS A 296 -28.05 8.05 -13.57
N LYS A 297 -27.73 9.34 -13.45
CA LYS A 297 -28.17 10.39 -14.37
C LYS A 297 -27.52 10.28 -15.76
N CYS A 298 -26.32 9.70 -15.82
CA CYS A 298 -25.57 9.54 -17.05
C CYS A 298 -26.01 8.30 -17.88
N LEU A 299 -26.85 7.43 -17.31
CA LEU A 299 -27.39 6.21 -17.92
C LEU A 299 -28.88 6.34 -18.24
#